data_c89a4b92b4a6fb9fa5c7532f8ffb7367
#
_entry.id   c89a4b92b4a6fb9fa5c7532f8ffb7367
#
_cell.length_a   1.000
_cell.length_b   1.000
_cell.length_c   1.000
_cell.angle_alpha   90.00
_cell.angle_beta   90.00
_cell.angle_gamma   90.00
#
_symmetry.space_group_name_H-M   'P 1'
#
loop_
_entity.id
_entity.type
_entity.pdbx_description
1 polymer ?
#
loop_
_entity_poly.entity_id
_entity_poly.type
_entity_poly.pdbx_seq_one_letter_code
_entity_poly.pdbx_strand_id
1 'polypeptide(L)'
;MIYGYIRVSTDHQTTLNQEFEITRFCQGKSMEISGWIRETISGTQAYDKRALGKLLRRVGKGDLIICTEISRLGRKLYMIMEILSTCMNKGCQVWTVKEGYRLGDDIQSKVLAFAFGLSAEIERRLISERTREALSRRRADGKRLGRPEGSKSKVRLLDERKEEIWAWLAQGESKAAIARCLGVSRGTFYRWEKGGVFK
;
A
#
# COMPACT_ATOMS: atom_id res chain seq x y z
N MET A 1 -23.77 -0.86 12.33
CA MET A 1 -23.76 -1.75 11.17
C MET A 1 -22.59 -2.73 11.26
N ILE A 2 -22.69 -3.93 10.61
CA ILE A 2 -21.62 -4.94 10.60
C ILE A 2 -21.10 -5.10 9.17
N TYR A 3 -19.83 -4.90 8.98
CA TYR A 3 -19.16 -4.97 7.67
C TYR A 3 -18.19 -6.15 7.62
N GLY A 4 -18.37 -7.05 6.65
CA GLY A 4 -17.38 -8.07 6.31
C GLY A 4 -16.30 -7.48 5.39
N TYR A 5 -15.03 -7.54 5.81
CA TYR A 5 -13.91 -7.05 5.02
C TYR A 5 -13.03 -8.20 4.53
N ILE A 6 -12.82 -8.25 3.22
CA ILE A 6 -12.07 -9.29 2.52
C ILE A 6 -11.01 -8.63 1.64
N ARG A 7 -9.77 -9.10 1.75
CA ARG A 7 -8.67 -8.68 0.87
C ARG A 7 -7.87 -9.87 0.38
N VAL A 8 -7.71 -9.93 -0.94
CA VAL A 8 -6.86 -10.92 -1.62
C VAL A 8 -5.84 -10.19 -2.50
N SER A 9 -4.72 -10.85 -2.82
CA SER A 9 -3.72 -10.30 -3.75
C SER A 9 -4.04 -10.61 -5.21
N THR A 10 -4.56 -11.82 -5.50
CA THR A 10 -4.79 -12.29 -6.88
C THR A 10 -5.80 -13.45 -7.01
N ASP A 11 -6.27 -14.06 -5.91
CA ASP A 11 -6.97 -15.34 -5.99
C ASP A 11 -8.45 -15.28 -5.59
N HIS A 12 -9.34 -15.68 -6.53
CA HIS A 12 -10.78 -15.77 -6.31
C HIS A 12 -11.18 -16.82 -5.26
N GLN A 13 -10.47 -17.97 -5.21
CA GLN A 13 -10.80 -19.04 -4.27
C GLN A 13 -10.57 -18.63 -2.82
N THR A 14 -9.52 -17.83 -2.58
CA THR A 14 -9.24 -17.26 -1.26
C THR A 14 -10.30 -16.24 -0.82
N THR A 15 -10.97 -15.56 -1.76
CA THR A 15 -12.07 -14.64 -1.45
C THR A 15 -13.28 -15.38 -0.88
N LEU A 16 -13.70 -16.45 -1.54
CA LEU A 16 -14.84 -17.29 -1.11
C LEU A 16 -14.59 -17.92 0.27
N ASN A 17 -13.36 -18.38 0.52
CA ASN A 17 -13.00 -18.94 1.81
C ASN A 17 -13.10 -17.90 2.94
N GLN A 18 -12.60 -16.68 2.73
CA GLN A 18 -12.72 -15.59 3.72
C GLN A 18 -14.17 -15.21 3.98
N GLU A 19 -14.99 -15.13 2.92
CA GLU A 19 -16.41 -14.84 3.04
C GLU A 19 -17.14 -15.92 3.84
N PHE A 20 -16.88 -17.19 3.54
CA PHE A 20 -17.42 -18.32 4.27
C PHE A 20 -17.04 -18.30 5.75
N GLU A 21 -15.76 -18.09 6.08
CA GLU A 21 -15.28 -18.03 7.47
C GLU A 21 -15.97 -16.90 8.25
N ILE A 22 -16.07 -15.69 7.67
CA ILE A 22 -16.74 -14.56 8.32
C ILE A 22 -18.23 -14.82 8.48
N THR A 23 -18.90 -15.34 7.45
CA THR A 23 -20.35 -15.66 7.51
C THR A 23 -20.65 -16.68 8.59
N ARG A 24 -19.88 -17.79 8.64
CA ARG A 24 -20.02 -18.83 9.66
C ARG A 24 -19.79 -18.28 11.07
N PHE A 25 -18.81 -17.40 11.23
CA PHE A 25 -18.52 -16.74 12.51
C PHE A 25 -19.70 -15.85 12.95
N CYS A 26 -20.29 -15.09 12.05
CA CYS A 26 -21.45 -14.23 12.32
C CYS A 26 -22.70 -15.05 12.65
N GLN A 27 -22.97 -16.13 11.91
CA GLN A 27 -24.09 -17.04 12.17
C GLN A 27 -24.01 -17.65 13.57
N GLY A 28 -22.83 -18.12 13.98
CA GLY A 28 -22.59 -18.66 15.32
C GLY A 28 -22.79 -17.67 16.47
N LYS A 29 -22.96 -16.38 16.16
CA LYS A 29 -23.20 -15.28 17.11
C LYS A 29 -24.51 -14.55 16.89
N SER A 30 -25.39 -15.09 16.02
CA SER A 30 -26.64 -14.43 15.64
C SER A 30 -26.47 -12.99 15.17
N MET A 31 -25.38 -12.73 14.42
CA MET A 31 -25.08 -11.43 13.86
C MET A 31 -25.33 -11.44 12.34
N GLU A 32 -25.93 -10.35 11.85
CA GLU A 32 -26.19 -10.17 10.42
C GLU A 32 -25.22 -9.16 9.80
N ILE A 33 -24.60 -9.54 8.67
CA ILE A 33 -23.66 -8.69 7.96
C ILE A 33 -24.44 -7.68 7.12
N SER A 34 -24.29 -6.40 7.44
CA SER A 34 -24.98 -5.29 6.75
C SER A 34 -24.33 -4.95 5.39
N GLY A 35 -23.06 -5.30 5.17
CA GLY A 35 -22.37 -5.02 3.92
C GLY A 35 -21.01 -5.68 3.79
N TRP A 36 -20.58 -5.89 2.56
CA TRP A 36 -19.31 -6.50 2.22
C TRP A 36 -18.37 -5.53 1.51
N ILE A 37 -17.12 -5.52 1.94
CA ILE A 37 -16.04 -4.81 1.27
C ILE A 37 -15.04 -5.85 0.77
N ARG A 38 -14.93 -5.99 -0.53
CA ARG A 38 -14.02 -6.94 -1.19
C ARG A 38 -12.98 -6.17 -1.99
N GLU A 39 -11.72 -6.51 -1.79
CA GLU A 39 -10.59 -5.89 -2.49
C GLU A 39 -9.62 -6.94 -3.04
N THR A 40 -9.28 -6.80 -4.32
CA THR A 40 -8.18 -7.56 -4.94
C THR A 40 -6.98 -6.63 -5.09
N ILE A 41 -6.17 -6.54 -4.03
CA ILE A 41 -5.09 -5.55 -3.96
C ILE A 41 -3.99 -5.97 -3.00
N SER A 42 -2.75 -5.52 -3.28
CA SER A 42 -1.64 -5.75 -2.35
C SER A 42 -1.87 -5.05 -1.01
N GLY A 43 -1.63 -5.76 0.09
CA GLY A 43 -1.68 -5.19 1.44
C GLY A 43 -0.59 -4.14 1.74
N THR A 44 0.34 -3.90 0.82
CA THR A 44 1.35 -2.83 0.93
C THR A 44 0.86 -1.48 0.44
N GLN A 45 -0.24 -1.46 -0.32
CA GLN A 45 -0.84 -0.21 -0.79
C GLN A 45 -1.48 0.55 0.37
N ALA A 46 -1.33 1.87 0.39
CA ALA A 46 -1.91 2.74 1.41
C ALA A 46 -3.43 2.58 1.48
N TYR A 47 -3.97 2.46 2.69
CA TYR A 47 -5.38 2.11 2.91
C TYR A 47 -6.34 3.21 2.47
N ASP A 48 -5.93 4.48 2.51
CA ASP A 48 -6.73 5.65 2.11
C ASP A 48 -7.16 5.61 0.63
N LYS A 49 -6.35 4.96 -0.22
CA LYS A 49 -6.58 4.78 -1.66
C LYS A 49 -7.36 3.50 -2.00
N ARG A 50 -7.75 2.73 -1.00
CA ARG A 50 -8.46 1.45 -1.13
C ARG A 50 -9.94 1.59 -0.78
N ALA A 51 -10.75 0.54 -1.06
CA ALA A 51 -12.12 0.48 -0.59
C ALA A 51 -12.21 0.48 0.94
N LEU A 52 -11.20 -0.05 1.63
CA LEU A 52 -11.07 0.07 3.09
C LEU A 52 -11.06 1.53 3.53
N GLY A 53 -10.33 2.42 2.85
CA GLY A 53 -10.33 3.84 3.19
C GLY A 53 -11.69 4.50 3.00
N LYS A 54 -12.48 4.07 2.00
CA LYS A 54 -13.86 4.53 1.83
C LYS A 54 -14.75 4.05 2.99
N LEU A 55 -14.58 2.78 3.42
CA LEU A 55 -15.28 2.23 4.57
C LEU A 55 -14.93 3.01 5.85
N LEU A 56 -13.64 3.23 6.12
CA LEU A 56 -13.18 3.95 7.31
C LEU A 56 -13.70 5.39 7.40
N ARG A 57 -13.98 6.04 6.27
CA ARG A 57 -14.63 7.36 6.26
C ARG A 57 -16.11 7.29 6.69
N ARG A 58 -16.79 6.19 6.39
CA ARG A 58 -18.25 6.01 6.59
C ARG A 58 -18.60 5.46 7.97
N VAL A 59 -17.76 4.58 8.54
CA VAL A 59 -18.03 3.94 9.84
C VAL A 59 -18.03 4.96 10.98
N GLY A 60 -18.83 4.68 11.99
CA GLY A 60 -19.01 5.48 13.19
C GLY A 60 -19.18 4.63 14.44
N LYS A 61 -19.66 5.27 15.50
CA LYS A 61 -19.87 4.65 16.82
C LYS A 61 -20.86 3.48 16.72
N GLY A 62 -20.44 2.33 17.25
CA GLY A 62 -21.25 1.11 17.26
C GLY A 62 -21.15 0.27 15.98
N ASP A 63 -20.41 0.71 14.96
CA ASP A 63 -20.14 -0.09 13.79
C ASP A 63 -19.04 -1.13 14.09
N LEU A 64 -19.06 -2.24 13.34
CA LEU A 64 -18.17 -3.37 13.48
C LEU A 64 -17.61 -3.77 12.12
N ILE A 65 -16.30 -3.86 12.01
CA ILE A 65 -15.59 -4.43 10.86
C ILE A 65 -15.09 -5.83 11.25
N ILE A 66 -15.44 -6.85 10.47
CA ILE A 66 -14.98 -8.23 10.69
C ILE A 66 -14.09 -8.64 9.52
N CYS A 67 -12.92 -9.16 9.81
CA CYS A 67 -12.01 -9.76 8.84
C CYS A 67 -11.52 -11.13 9.35
N THR A 68 -10.98 -11.97 8.47
CA THR A 68 -10.48 -13.29 8.87
C THR A 68 -9.27 -13.20 9.78
N GLU A 69 -8.36 -12.32 9.47
CA GLU A 69 -7.10 -12.09 10.21
C GLU A 69 -6.66 -10.63 10.09
N ILE A 70 -5.91 -10.13 11.06
CA ILE A 70 -5.50 -8.72 11.11
C ILE A 70 -4.62 -8.32 9.92
N SER A 71 -3.89 -9.26 9.34
CA SER A 71 -3.06 -9.08 8.15
C SER A 71 -3.85 -8.66 6.91
N ARG A 72 -5.19 -8.85 6.90
CA ARG A 72 -6.07 -8.39 5.82
C ARG A 72 -6.18 -6.86 5.81
N LEU A 73 -6.12 -6.21 6.94
CA LEU A 73 -6.13 -4.74 7.02
C LEU A 73 -4.89 -4.15 6.36
N GLY A 74 -3.71 -4.73 6.56
CA GLY A 74 -2.46 -4.27 5.98
C GLY A 74 -1.32 -5.26 6.20
N ARG A 75 -0.25 -5.17 5.41
CA ARG A 75 0.97 -5.97 5.59
C ARG A 75 2.00 -5.32 6.51
N LYS A 76 1.95 -4.00 6.64
CA LYS A 76 2.87 -3.25 7.49
C LYS A 76 2.19 -2.93 8.81
N LEU A 77 2.86 -3.22 9.90
CA LEU A 77 2.30 -3.07 11.23
C LEU A 77 1.82 -1.64 11.51
N TYR A 78 2.58 -0.62 11.10
CA TYR A 78 2.18 0.77 11.28
C TYR A 78 0.85 1.12 10.54
N MET A 79 0.60 0.50 9.38
CA MET A 79 -0.65 0.69 8.65
C MET A 79 -1.84 0.08 9.39
N ILE A 80 -1.64 -1.11 9.97
CA ILE A 80 -2.65 -1.76 10.81
C ILE A 80 -2.97 -0.87 12.00
N MET A 81 -1.95 -0.30 12.64
CA MET A 81 -2.12 0.60 13.78
C MET A 81 -2.89 1.85 13.43
N GLU A 82 -2.60 2.46 12.30
CA GLU A 82 -3.29 3.65 11.82
C GLU A 82 -4.77 3.37 11.53
N ILE A 83 -5.08 2.21 10.94
CA ILE A 83 -6.45 1.74 10.71
C ILE A 83 -7.18 1.52 12.03
N LEU A 84 -6.56 0.80 12.97
CA LEU A 84 -7.15 0.52 14.29
C LEU A 84 -7.37 1.80 15.08
N SER A 85 -6.40 2.70 15.11
CA SER A 85 -6.54 4.02 15.75
C SER A 85 -7.71 4.82 15.15
N THR A 86 -7.84 4.81 13.82
CA THR A 86 -8.96 5.45 13.13
C THR A 86 -10.30 4.86 13.55
N CYS A 87 -10.41 3.52 13.63
CA CYS A 87 -11.62 2.84 14.09
C CYS A 87 -11.95 3.20 15.54
N MET A 88 -10.96 3.14 16.43
CA MET A 88 -11.13 3.43 17.87
C MET A 88 -11.59 4.88 18.09
N ASN A 89 -10.96 5.85 17.40
CA ASN A 89 -11.34 7.26 17.48
C ASN A 89 -12.78 7.51 17.01
N LYS A 90 -13.31 6.67 16.14
CA LYS A 90 -14.68 6.72 15.65
C LYS A 90 -15.66 5.86 16.46
N GLY A 91 -15.19 5.12 17.46
CA GLY A 91 -16.00 4.18 18.23
C GLY A 91 -16.45 2.96 17.40
N CYS A 92 -15.72 2.65 16.32
CA CYS A 92 -15.92 1.46 15.50
C CYS A 92 -15.02 0.33 16.01
N GLN A 93 -15.56 -0.87 16.08
CA GLN A 93 -14.81 -2.06 16.50
C GLN A 93 -14.23 -2.81 15.30
N VAL A 94 -13.13 -3.53 15.52
CA VAL A 94 -12.54 -4.45 14.55
C VAL A 94 -12.39 -5.82 15.19
N TRP A 95 -13.01 -6.84 14.57
CA TRP A 95 -12.91 -8.21 15.03
C TRP A 95 -12.21 -9.08 13.99
N THR A 96 -11.38 -10.01 14.48
CA THR A 96 -10.74 -11.02 13.63
C THR A 96 -11.28 -12.41 13.98
N VAL A 97 -11.49 -13.23 12.93
CA VAL A 97 -12.07 -14.56 13.11
C VAL A 97 -11.02 -15.54 13.63
N LYS A 98 -9.82 -15.57 13.02
CA LYS A 98 -8.78 -16.56 13.32
C LYS A 98 -8.05 -16.28 14.62
N GLU A 99 -7.61 -15.03 14.81
CA GLU A 99 -6.89 -14.66 16.03
C GLU A 99 -7.81 -14.38 17.22
N GLY A 100 -9.10 -14.20 16.95
CA GLY A 100 -10.10 -13.92 18.01
C GLY A 100 -10.01 -12.53 18.60
N TYR A 101 -9.27 -11.60 17.97
CA TYR A 101 -9.16 -10.22 18.46
C TYR A 101 -10.50 -9.49 18.37
N ARG A 102 -10.79 -8.70 19.40
CA ARG A 102 -11.97 -7.85 19.51
C ARG A 102 -11.50 -6.45 19.88
N LEU A 103 -11.05 -5.72 18.87
CA LEU A 103 -10.42 -4.43 19.07
C LEU A 103 -11.48 -3.33 19.07
N GLY A 104 -11.69 -2.72 20.20
CA GLY A 104 -12.66 -1.64 20.43
C GLY A 104 -12.05 -0.50 21.23
N ASP A 105 -12.86 0.24 21.96
CA ASP A 105 -12.43 1.39 22.78
C ASP A 105 -12.05 1.00 24.23
N ASP A 106 -11.96 -0.30 24.51
CA ASP A 106 -11.56 -0.81 25.83
C ASP A 106 -10.05 -0.69 26.07
N ILE A 107 -9.65 -0.76 27.35
CA ILE A 107 -8.25 -0.61 27.76
C ILE A 107 -7.37 -1.72 27.16
N GLN A 108 -7.86 -2.95 27.04
CA GLN A 108 -7.09 -4.07 26.51
C GLN A 108 -6.76 -3.84 25.03
N SER A 109 -7.74 -3.36 24.25
CA SER A 109 -7.57 -2.98 22.83
C SER A 109 -6.55 -1.85 22.70
N LYS A 110 -6.59 -0.83 23.57
CA LYS A 110 -5.62 0.27 23.58
C LYS A 110 -4.21 -0.21 23.92
N VAL A 111 -4.06 -1.09 24.90
CA VAL A 111 -2.77 -1.68 25.27
C VAL A 111 -2.20 -2.54 24.14
N LEU A 112 -3.05 -3.36 23.50
CA LEU A 112 -2.64 -4.19 22.37
C LEU A 112 -2.24 -3.31 21.15
N ALA A 113 -3.00 -2.26 20.90
CA ALA A 113 -2.68 -1.28 19.89
C ALA A 113 -1.32 -0.62 20.18
N PHE A 114 -1.07 -0.18 21.40
CA PHE A 114 0.21 0.39 21.81
C PHE A 114 1.37 -0.60 21.63
N ALA A 115 1.20 -1.85 22.05
CA ALA A 115 2.20 -2.90 21.91
C ALA A 115 2.56 -3.17 20.43
N PHE A 116 1.57 -3.22 19.56
CA PHE A 116 1.79 -3.33 18.11
C PHE A 116 2.53 -2.10 17.57
N GLY A 117 2.15 -0.89 17.99
CA GLY A 117 2.82 0.35 17.59
C GLY A 117 4.30 0.34 17.94
N LEU A 118 4.62 -0.05 19.18
CA LEU A 118 6.00 -0.15 19.66
C LEU A 118 6.79 -1.21 18.86
N SER A 119 6.19 -2.37 18.60
CA SER A 119 6.81 -3.42 17.78
C SER A 119 7.12 -2.93 16.36
N ALA A 120 6.21 -2.15 15.75
CA ALA A 120 6.43 -1.58 14.43
C ALA A 120 7.57 -0.56 14.41
N GLU A 121 7.72 0.23 15.46
CA GLU A 121 8.81 1.19 15.60
C GLU A 121 10.15 0.49 15.77
N ILE A 122 10.21 -0.54 16.59
CA ILE A 122 11.40 -1.39 16.78
C ILE A 122 11.80 -2.03 15.44
N GLU A 123 10.86 -2.63 14.71
CA GLU A 123 11.14 -3.23 13.40
C GLU A 123 11.73 -2.22 12.41
N ARG A 124 11.15 -1.03 12.32
CA ARG A 124 11.68 0.05 11.46
C ARG A 124 13.11 0.44 11.86
N ARG A 125 13.37 0.55 13.16
CA ARG A 125 14.69 0.88 13.69
C ARG A 125 15.71 -0.18 13.31
N LEU A 126 15.40 -1.45 13.54
CA LEU A 126 16.25 -2.58 13.16
C LEU A 126 16.53 -2.65 11.65
N ILE A 127 15.53 -2.43 10.81
CA ILE A 127 15.72 -2.36 9.35
C ILE A 127 16.65 -1.20 8.97
N SER A 128 16.47 -0.04 9.58
CA SER A 128 17.31 1.14 9.33
C SER A 128 18.76 0.89 9.76
N GLU A 129 18.98 0.29 10.93
CA GLU A 129 20.30 -0.06 11.44
C GLU A 129 20.99 -1.08 10.53
N ARG A 130 20.32 -2.18 10.16
CA ARG A 130 20.86 -3.19 9.23
C ARG A 130 21.22 -2.57 7.87
N THR A 131 20.37 -1.67 7.35
CA THR A 131 20.64 -0.98 6.08
C THR A 131 21.87 -0.09 6.20
N ARG A 132 22.01 0.67 7.30
CA ARG A 132 23.16 1.52 7.57
C ARG A 132 24.44 0.71 7.68
N GLU A 133 24.43 -0.40 8.41
CA GLU A 133 25.54 -1.33 8.54
C GLU A 133 25.96 -1.93 7.19
N ALA A 134 24.99 -2.41 6.41
CA ALA A 134 25.23 -2.97 5.07
C ALA A 134 25.85 -1.92 4.12
N LEU A 135 25.39 -0.67 4.17
CA LEU A 135 25.95 0.43 3.39
C LEU A 135 27.35 0.81 3.88
N SER A 136 27.57 0.81 5.19
CA SER A 136 28.90 1.08 5.80
C SER A 136 29.92 0.02 5.36
N ARG A 137 29.54 -1.28 5.45
CA ARG A 137 30.39 -2.37 4.98
C ARG A 137 30.74 -2.21 3.50
N ARG A 138 29.77 -1.92 2.61
CA ARG A 138 30.02 -1.70 1.20
C ARG A 138 30.95 -0.53 0.91
N ARG A 139 30.88 0.55 1.74
CA ARG A 139 31.83 1.66 1.66
C ARG A 139 33.23 1.25 2.07
N ALA A 140 33.36 0.48 3.16
CA ALA A 140 34.65 -0.06 3.62
C ALA A 140 35.30 -0.99 2.58
N ASP A 141 34.47 -1.79 1.87
CA ASP A 141 34.91 -2.63 0.75
C ASP A 141 35.28 -1.82 -0.51
N GLY A 142 35.30 -0.48 -0.46
CA GLY A 142 35.60 0.39 -1.62
C GLY A 142 34.51 0.41 -2.68
N LYS A 143 33.33 -0.19 -2.43
CA LYS A 143 32.24 -0.21 -3.39
C LYS A 143 31.51 1.12 -3.41
N ARG A 144 31.47 1.75 -4.58
CA ARG A 144 30.71 3.00 -4.77
C ARG A 144 29.21 2.74 -4.57
N LEU A 145 28.60 3.56 -3.71
CA LEU A 145 27.17 3.52 -3.46
C LEU A 145 26.46 4.50 -4.39
N GLY A 146 25.26 4.13 -4.80
CA GLY A 146 24.43 4.97 -5.68
C GLY A 146 24.41 4.48 -7.12
N ARG A 147 24.02 5.38 -8.02
CA ARG A 147 23.88 5.07 -9.43
C ARG A 147 25.28 4.79 -10.05
N PRO A 148 25.44 3.71 -10.85
CA PRO A 148 26.70 3.42 -11.53
C PRO A 148 27.19 4.60 -12.37
N GLU A 149 28.50 4.83 -12.36
CA GLU A 149 29.13 5.84 -13.19
C GLU A 149 28.91 5.49 -14.67
N GLY A 150 28.65 6.48 -15.51
CA GLY A 150 28.34 6.25 -16.92
C GLY A 150 26.94 5.76 -17.22
N SER A 151 26.10 5.41 -16.21
CA SER A 151 24.71 5.07 -16.48
C SER A 151 23.95 6.28 -17.02
N LYS A 152 23.59 6.24 -18.30
CA LYS A 152 22.81 7.32 -18.94
C LYS A 152 21.43 7.44 -18.28
N SER A 153 21.04 8.65 -17.91
CA SER A 153 19.67 8.89 -17.49
C SER A 153 18.74 8.75 -18.69
N LYS A 154 17.51 8.27 -18.48
CA LYS A 154 16.53 8.24 -19.56
C LYS A 154 16.23 9.63 -20.15
N VAL A 155 16.51 10.69 -19.39
CA VAL A 155 16.44 12.08 -19.85
C VAL A 155 17.58 12.37 -20.82
N ARG A 156 18.82 11.98 -20.49
CA ARG A 156 19.98 12.14 -21.37
C ARG A 156 19.84 11.39 -22.71
N LEU A 157 19.18 10.22 -22.68
CA LEU A 157 18.84 9.48 -23.90
C LEU A 157 17.90 10.30 -24.79
N LEU A 158 16.94 11.02 -24.21
CA LEU A 158 16.05 11.90 -24.94
C LEU A 158 16.77 13.13 -25.49
N ASP A 159 17.74 13.68 -24.74
CA ASP A 159 18.58 14.80 -25.21
C ASP A 159 19.47 14.40 -26.40
N GLU A 160 20.06 13.20 -26.35
CA GLU A 160 20.91 12.65 -27.43
C GLU A 160 20.11 12.40 -28.73
N ARG A 161 18.77 12.17 -28.62
CA ARG A 161 17.88 11.90 -29.77
C ARG A 161 16.86 13.02 -30.01
N LYS A 162 17.16 14.21 -29.55
CA LYS A 162 16.26 15.36 -29.59
C LYS A 162 15.76 15.67 -31.00
N GLU A 163 16.68 15.73 -31.96
CA GLU A 163 16.35 16.06 -33.35
C GLU A 163 15.41 15.01 -33.99
N GLU A 164 15.67 13.74 -33.73
CA GLU A 164 14.86 12.63 -34.19
C GLU A 164 13.45 12.67 -33.57
N ILE A 165 13.35 13.00 -32.30
CA ILE A 165 12.07 13.18 -31.60
C ILE A 165 11.26 14.31 -32.20
N TRP A 166 11.89 15.44 -32.51
CA TRP A 166 11.21 16.57 -33.15
C TRP A 166 10.75 16.24 -34.56
N ALA A 167 11.53 15.48 -35.33
CA ALA A 167 11.13 15.01 -36.66
C ALA A 167 9.88 14.10 -36.59
N TRP A 168 9.83 13.17 -35.63
CA TRP A 168 8.64 12.32 -35.43
C TRP A 168 7.41 13.14 -35.01
N LEU A 169 7.58 14.11 -34.14
CA LEU A 169 6.48 15.01 -33.76
C LEU A 169 5.95 15.82 -34.94
N ALA A 170 6.85 16.30 -35.82
CA ALA A 170 6.49 17.02 -37.06
C ALA A 170 5.75 16.13 -38.05
N GLN A 171 6.01 14.81 -38.06
CA GLN A 171 5.29 13.82 -38.85
C GLN A 171 3.93 13.41 -38.25
N GLY A 172 3.54 13.99 -37.12
CA GLY A 172 2.26 13.74 -36.48
C GLY A 172 2.26 12.52 -35.52
N GLU A 173 3.43 11.94 -35.22
CA GLU A 173 3.53 10.84 -34.27
C GLU A 173 3.14 11.29 -32.87
N SER A 174 2.39 10.43 -32.16
CA SER A 174 1.96 10.74 -30.81
C SER A 174 3.11 10.65 -29.80
N LYS A 175 3.16 11.58 -28.84
CA LYS A 175 4.15 11.59 -27.74
C LYS A 175 4.19 10.24 -26.99
N ALA A 176 3.06 9.56 -26.91
CA ALA A 176 2.94 8.25 -26.28
C ALA A 176 3.61 7.14 -27.10
N ALA A 177 3.50 7.19 -28.43
CA ALA A 177 4.16 6.26 -29.36
C ALA A 177 5.66 6.47 -29.32
N ILE A 178 6.13 7.71 -29.41
CA ILE A 178 7.55 8.08 -29.33
C ILE A 178 8.15 7.62 -28.00
N ALA A 179 7.51 7.90 -26.86
CA ALA A 179 7.97 7.46 -25.54
C ALA A 179 8.14 5.93 -25.46
N ARG A 180 7.19 5.18 -26.06
CA ARG A 180 7.22 3.72 -26.12
C ARG A 180 8.39 3.24 -27.01
N CYS A 181 8.58 3.82 -28.18
CA CYS A 181 9.66 3.49 -29.09
C CYS A 181 11.04 3.68 -28.43
N LEU A 182 11.20 4.76 -27.65
CA LEU A 182 12.44 5.09 -26.93
C LEU A 182 12.60 4.32 -25.58
N GLY A 183 11.66 3.46 -25.21
CA GLY A 183 11.70 2.70 -23.95
C GLY A 183 11.64 3.57 -22.68
N VAL A 184 11.01 4.76 -22.77
CA VAL A 184 10.85 5.67 -21.65
C VAL A 184 9.38 5.76 -21.20
N SER A 185 9.16 6.10 -19.91
CA SER A 185 7.79 6.35 -19.43
C SER A 185 7.26 7.68 -19.99
N ARG A 186 5.94 7.76 -20.21
CA ARG A 186 5.26 9.01 -20.61
C ARG A 186 5.64 10.18 -19.69
N GLY A 187 5.65 9.94 -18.37
CA GLY A 187 6.01 10.96 -17.38
C GLY A 187 7.46 11.46 -17.50
N THR A 188 8.39 10.58 -17.94
CA THR A 188 9.76 10.96 -18.23
C THR A 188 9.85 11.83 -19.49
N PHE A 189 9.12 11.45 -20.53
CA PHE A 189 9.06 12.19 -21.78
C PHE A 189 8.47 13.60 -21.57
N TYR A 190 7.32 13.73 -20.92
CA TYR A 190 6.71 15.03 -20.62
C TYR A 190 7.55 15.94 -19.72
N ARG A 191 8.29 15.37 -18.74
CA ARG A 191 9.23 16.14 -17.92
C ARG A 191 10.39 16.67 -18.73
N TRP A 192 10.93 15.85 -19.62
CA TRP A 192 12.00 16.24 -20.53
C TRP A 192 11.54 17.37 -21.46
N GLU A 193 10.39 17.22 -22.10
CA GLU A 193 9.81 18.23 -22.98
C GLU A 193 9.62 19.56 -22.25
N LYS A 194 9.06 19.57 -21.05
CA LYS A 194 8.89 20.78 -20.22
C LYS A 194 10.22 21.40 -19.78
N GLY A 195 11.24 20.60 -19.52
CA GLY A 195 12.56 21.07 -19.08
C GLY A 195 13.46 21.54 -20.21
N GLY A 196 13.20 21.12 -21.44
CA GLY A 196 14.00 21.49 -22.63
C GLY A 196 13.53 22.75 -23.36
N VAL A 197 12.38 23.31 -22.99
CA VAL A 197 11.78 24.49 -23.65
C VAL A 197 12.25 25.83 -23.06
N PHE A 198 13.01 25.80 -21.94
CA PHE A 198 13.43 27.02 -21.23
C PHE A 198 14.95 27.09 -20.98
N LYS A 199 15.77 26.73 -21.98
CA LYS A 199 17.18 27.18 -22.01
C LYS A 199 17.59 27.53 -23.42
#